data_6fb5dbf047f85f8444b631f0ca4cc020
#
_entry.id   6fb5dbf047f85f8444b631f0ca4cc020
#
_cell.length_a   1.000
_cell.length_b   1.000
_cell.length_c   1.000
_cell.angle_alpha   90.00
_cell.angle_beta   90.00
_cell.angle_gamma   90.00
#
_symmetry.space_group_name_H-M   'P 1'
#
loop_
_entity.id
_entity.type
_entity.pdbx_description
1 polymer ?
#
loop_
_entity_poly.entity_id
_entity_poly.type
_entity_poly.pdbx_seq_one_letter_code
_entity_poly.pdbx_strand_id
1 'polypeptide(L)'
;MSDASYGRDRRSFPRPPLWLNLLLLVIAAATFAYAKHERDVIEGKTAILFKRNANSPAELNRIRDELSQADLTQAQLNRELDGRMQYLKTLQSEEFYISIDTQRKKMQFRFGRAVVREADMQIGEAKTITSPAGKTWTFLPLKGAFSVTGAEEGYEWAVPEWVYALRNQPAPAERAVVPNGLGRYVIFLPNSYVIHSPPPPESPLQGPKPGSFMVPEADLAAIWPRITTQTRVYIF
;
A
#
# COMPACT_ATOMS: atom_id res chain seq x y z
N MET A 1 6.49 12.97 -57.43
CA MET A 1 5.05 13.05 -57.09
C MET A 1 4.54 11.63 -56.93
N SER A 2 4.43 11.15 -55.71
CA SER A 2 3.57 10.00 -55.34
C SER A 2 3.37 10.04 -53.81
N ASP A 3 2.17 10.46 -53.43
CA ASP A 3 1.68 10.44 -52.07
C ASP A 3 1.54 9.00 -51.57
N ALA A 4 2.23 8.65 -50.51
CA ALA A 4 1.99 7.44 -49.75
C ALA A 4 1.12 7.81 -48.54
N SER A 5 -0.19 7.64 -48.66
CA SER A 5 -1.15 7.75 -47.61
C SER A 5 -0.98 6.58 -46.61
N TYR A 6 -0.46 6.87 -45.45
CA TYR A 6 -0.38 5.93 -44.33
C TYR A 6 -1.79 5.75 -43.71
N GLY A 7 -2.47 4.69 -44.11
CA GLY A 7 -3.75 4.29 -43.52
C GLY A 7 -3.53 3.83 -42.09
N ARG A 8 -4.01 4.61 -41.10
CA ARG A 8 -4.14 4.19 -39.70
C ARG A 8 -5.24 3.11 -39.59
N ASP A 9 -4.81 1.89 -39.50
CA ASP A 9 -5.68 0.75 -39.20
C ASP A 9 -6.17 0.89 -37.74
N ARG A 10 -7.32 1.53 -37.58
CA ARG A 10 -8.05 1.57 -36.28
C ARG A 10 -8.65 0.21 -36.09
N ARG A 11 -7.94 -0.69 -35.43
CA ARG A 11 -8.54 -1.93 -34.90
C ARG A 11 -9.62 -1.55 -33.91
N SER A 12 -10.86 -1.53 -34.38
CA SER A 12 -12.03 -1.41 -33.52
C SER A 12 -12.14 -2.70 -32.70
N PHE A 13 -11.92 -2.61 -31.39
CA PHE A 13 -12.24 -3.71 -30.49
C PHE A 13 -13.71 -4.06 -30.66
N PRO A 14 -14.06 -5.34 -30.82
CA PRO A 14 -15.44 -5.74 -30.92
C PRO A 14 -16.18 -5.26 -29.66
N ARG A 15 -17.23 -4.48 -29.87
CA ARG A 15 -18.07 -4.02 -28.76
C ARG A 15 -18.67 -5.26 -28.09
N PRO A 16 -18.61 -5.36 -26.75
CA PRO A 16 -19.21 -6.49 -26.05
C PRO A 16 -20.70 -6.59 -26.42
N PRO A 17 -21.23 -7.78 -26.61
CA PRO A 17 -22.62 -7.96 -27.02
C PRO A 17 -23.54 -7.37 -25.92
N LEU A 18 -24.64 -6.75 -26.36
CA LEU A 18 -25.57 -6.04 -25.48
C LEU A 18 -26.09 -6.89 -24.31
N TRP A 19 -26.23 -8.21 -24.52
CA TRP A 19 -26.65 -9.13 -23.46
C TRP A 19 -25.61 -9.24 -22.33
N LEU A 20 -24.31 -9.10 -22.63
CA LEU A 20 -23.23 -9.13 -21.62
C LEU A 20 -23.30 -7.88 -20.72
N ASN A 21 -23.56 -6.72 -21.32
CA ASN A 21 -23.73 -5.48 -20.57
C ASN A 21 -25.00 -5.54 -19.69
N LEU A 22 -26.08 -6.12 -20.19
CA LEU A 22 -27.30 -6.36 -19.42
C LEU A 22 -27.05 -7.32 -18.25
N LEU A 23 -26.32 -8.41 -18.48
CA LEU A 23 -25.95 -9.36 -17.43
C LEU A 23 -25.11 -8.70 -16.33
N LEU A 24 -24.10 -7.90 -16.71
CA LEU A 24 -23.28 -7.15 -15.75
C LEU A 24 -24.10 -6.14 -14.95
N LEU A 25 -25.06 -5.49 -15.59
CA LEU A 25 -25.97 -4.53 -14.93
C LEU A 25 -26.89 -5.23 -13.92
N VAL A 26 -27.39 -6.41 -14.25
CA VAL A 26 -28.21 -7.24 -13.34
C VAL A 26 -27.37 -7.71 -12.14
N ILE A 27 -26.15 -8.18 -12.37
CA ILE A 27 -25.23 -8.59 -11.28
C ILE A 27 -24.90 -7.39 -10.38
N ALA A 28 -24.59 -6.24 -10.95
CA ALA A 28 -24.32 -5.03 -10.18
C ALA A 28 -25.53 -4.57 -9.36
N ALA A 29 -26.74 -4.63 -9.93
CA ALA A 29 -27.97 -4.31 -9.22
C ALA A 29 -28.26 -5.31 -8.10
N ALA A 30 -28.02 -6.60 -8.32
CA ALA A 30 -28.23 -7.65 -7.31
C ALA A 30 -27.23 -7.51 -6.14
N THR A 31 -25.94 -7.23 -6.43
CA THR A 31 -24.93 -7.00 -5.39
C THR A 31 -25.22 -5.73 -4.59
N PHE A 32 -25.68 -4.67 -5.26
CA PHE A 32 -26.09 -3.43 -4.59
C PHE A 32 -27.32 -3.64 -3.70
N ALA A 33 -28.33 -4.37 -4.20
CA ALA A 33 -29.55 -4.70 -3.44
C ALA A 33 -29.21 -5.58 -2.22
N TYR A 34 -28.32 -6.55 -2.39
CA TYR A 34 -27.84 -7.40 -1.30
C TYR A 34 -27.09 -6.59 -0.22
N ALA A 35 -26.14 -5.74 -0.63
CA ALA A 35 -25.39 -4.88 0.28
C ALA A 35 -26.31 -3.89 1.03
N LYS A 36 -27.31 -3.35 0.34
CA LYS A 36 -28.33 -2.48 0.95
C LYS A 36 -29.19 -3.26 1.96
N HIS A 37 -29.62 -4.46 1.60
CA HIS A 37 -30.40 -5.31 2.51
C HIS A 37 -29.64 -5.68 3.78
N GLU A 38 -28.37 -6.07 3.67
CA GLU A 38 -27.49 -6.33 4.81
C GLU A 38 -27.36 -5.09 5.70
N ARG A 39 -27.18 -3.92 5.09
CA ARG A 39 -27.10 -2.66 5.82
C ARG A 39 -28.39 -2.33 6.57
N ASP A 40 -29.53 -2.46 5.92
CA ASP A 40 -30.86 -2.21 6.51
C ASP A 40 -31.15 -3.21 7.67
N VAL A 41 -30.71 -4.48 7.54
CA VAL A 41 -30.81 -5.50 8.59
C VAL A 41 -29.93 -5.16 9.79
N ILE A 42 -28.70 -4.68 9.54
CA ILE A 42 -27.77 -4.27 10.60
C ILE A 42 -28.31 -3.01 11.30
N GLU A 43 -28.77 -2.02 10.55
CA GLU A 43 -29.37 -0.80 11.10
C GLU A 43 -30.65 -1.12 11.92
N GLY A 44 -31.49 -2.03 11.43
CA GLY A 44 -32.68 -2.49 12.14
C GLY A 44 -32.35 -3.22 13.44
N LYS A 45 -31.35 -4.12 13.42
CA LYS A 45 -30.89 -4.84 14.61
C LYS A 45 -30.24 -3.89 15.63
N THR A 46 -29.45 -2.94 15.18
CA THR A 46 -28.84 -1.93 16.06
C THR A 46 -29.91 -1.01 16.68
N ALA A 47 -30.93 -0.60 15.92
CA ALA A 47 -32.03 0.21 16.46
C ALA A 47 -32.85 -0.53 17.52
N ILE A 48 -33.09 -1.83 17.34
CA ILE A 48 -33.80 -2.69 18.32
C ILE A 48 -32.96 -2.90 19.57
N LEU A 49 -31.63 -3.12 19.41
CA LEU A 49 -30.70 -3.26 20.53
C LEU A 49 -30.54 -1.96 21.32
N PHE A 50 -30.46 -0.82 20.62
CA PHE A 50 -30.48 0.51 21.25
C PHE A 50 -31.75 0.73 22.09
N LYS A 51 -32.91 0.32 21.59
CA LYS A 51 -34.18 0.49 22.30
C LYS A 51 -34.34 -0.46 23.50
N ARG A 52 -33.69 -1.63 23.46
CA ARG A 52 -33.78 -2.66 24.49
C ARG A 52 -32.72 -2.47 25.62
N ASN A 53 -31.59 -1.85 25.31
CA ASN A 53 -30.43 -1.72 26.21
C ASN A 53 -29.99 -0.30 26.50
N ALA A 54 -30.92 0.65 26.43
CA ALA A 54 -30.62 2.08 26.72
C ALA A 54 -29.98 2.34 28.11
N ASN A 55 -29.87 1.30 28.95
CA ASN A 55 -29.40 1.38 30.31
C ASN A 55 -28.02 0.79 30.61
N SER A 56 -27.29 0.27 29.57
CA SER A 56 -25.94 -0.27 29.80
C SER A 56 -24.87 0.53 29.08
N PRO A 57 -24.12 1.43 29.72
CA PRO A 57 -23.03 2.19 29.12
C PRO A 57 -21.94 1.30 28.49
N ALA A 58 -21.69 0.12 29.07
CA ALA A 58 -20.68 -0.82 28.60
C ALA A 58 -21.05 -1.41 27.22
N GLU A 59 -22.32 -1.73 27.00
CA GLU A 59 -22.80 -2.29 25.73
C GLU A 59 -22.85 -1.24 24.60
N LEU A 60 -23.20 0.01 24.95
CA LEU A 60 -23.12 1.14 24.03
C LEU A 60 -21.69 1.41 23.57
N ASN A 61 -20.72 1.30 24.45
CA ASN A 61 -19.30 1.46 24.10
C ASN A 61 -18.83 0.32 23.19
N ARG A 62 -19.22 -0.93 23.50
CA ARG A 62 -18.88 -2.08 22.65
C ARG A 62 -19.44 -1.96 21.24
N ILE A 63 -20.73 -1.58 21.10
CA ILE A 63 -21.36 -1.37 19.78
C ILE A 63 -20.66 -0.22 19.02
N ARG A 64 -20.28 0.86 19.72
CA ARG A 64 -19.53 1.96 19.11
C ARG A 64 -18.17 1.52 18.61
N ASP A 65 -17.45 0.69 19.37
CA ASP A 65 -16.14 0.16 18.99
C ASP A 65 -16.27 -0.80 17.80
N GLU A 66 -17.29 -1.66 17.78
CA GLU A 66 -17.58 -2.56 16.66
C GLU A 66 -17.92 -1.78 15.38
N LEU A 67 -18.73 -0.72 15.47
CA LEU A 67 -19.04 0.18 14.35
C LEU A 67 -17.79 0.90 13.83
N SER A 68 -16.97 1.42 14.75
CA SER A 68 -15.72 2.07 14.40
C SER A 68 -14.76 1.12 13.67
N GLN A 69 -14.66 -0.12 14.11
CA GLN A 69 -13.84 -1.14 13.43
C GLN A 69 -14.40 -1.51 12.05
N ALA A 70 -15.72 -1.60 11.92
CA ALA A 70 -16.36 -1.88 10.64
C ALA A 70 -16.11 -0.74 9.63
N ASP A 71 -16.21 0.52 10.06
CA ASP A 71 -15.94 1.69 9.22
C ASP A 71 -14.46 1.74 8.77
N LEU A 72 -13.53 1.41 9.66
CA LEU A 72 -12.10 1.30 9.33
C LEU A 72 -11.84 0.21 8.28
N THR A 73 -12.50 -0.95 8.44
CA THR A 73 -12.38 -2.07 7.50
C THR A 73 -12.94 -1.70 6.13
N GLN A 74 -14.09 -1.04 6.08
CA GLN A 74 -14.69 -0.55 4.82
C GLN A 74 -13.80 0.48 4.13
N ALA A 75 -13.22 1.41 4.88
CA ALA A 75 -12.30 2.41 4.34
C ALA A 75 -11.01 1.76 3.77
N GLN A 76 -10.52 0.69 4.39
CA GLN A 76 -9.37 -0.08 3.89
C GLN A 76 -9.72 -0.80 2.58
N LEU A 77 -10.89 -1.44 2.52
CA LEU A 77 -11.34 -2.16 1.33
C LEU A 77 -11.54 -1.22 0.14
N ASN A 78 -12.11 -0.05 0.38
CA ASN A 78 -12.29 0.97 -0.66
C ASN A 78 -10.94 1.46 -1.21
N ARG A 79 -9.94 1.70 -0.34
CA ARG A 79 -8.59 2.08 -0.77
C ARG A 79 -7.92 0.98 -1.61
N GLU A 80 -8.13 -0.28 -1.25
CA GLU A 80 -7.60 -1.42 -2.02
C GLU A 80 -8.25 -1.50 -3.40
N LEU A 81 -9.57 -1.32 -3.49
CA LEU A 81 -10.31 -1.29 -4.76
C LEU A 81 -9.86 -0.13 -5.65
N ASP A 82 -9.73 1.08 -5.10
CA ASP A 82 -9.26 2.24 -5.84
C ASP A 82 -7.83 2.03 -6.35
N GLY A 83 -6.97 1.42 -5.53
CA GLY A 83 -5.62 1.05 -5.92
C GLY A 83 -5.60 0.06 -7.09
N ARG A 84 -6.46 -0.96 -7.07
CA ARG A 84 -6.57 -1.93 -8.17
C ARG A 84 -7.12 -1.30 -9.44
N MET A 85 -8.11 -0.41 -9.35
CA MET A 85 -8.63 0.32 -10.51
C MET A 85 -7.59 1.23 -11.12
N GLN A 86 -6.80 1.95 -10.31
CA GLN A 86 -5.70 2.78 -10.79
C GLN A 86 -4.62 1.91 -11.45
N TYR A 87 -4.26 0.77 -10.86
CA TYR A 87 -3.33 -0.18 -11.45
C TYR A 87 -3.77 -0.64 -12.84
N LEU A 88 -5.05 -1.02 -13.01
CA LEU A 88 -5.59 -1.43 -14.30
C LEU A 88 -5.51 -0.31 -15.36
N LYS A 89 -5.72 0.95 -14.96
CA LYS A 89 -5.54 2.10 -15.85
C LYS A 89 -4.07 2.28 -16.23
N THR A 90 -3.16 2.11 -15.28
CA THR A 90 -1.71 2.26 -15.52
C THR A 90 -1.16 1.17 -16.44
N LEU A 91 -1.75 -0.04 -16.44
CA LEU A 91 -1.38 -1.08 -17.42
C LEU A 91 -1.59 -0.65 -18.88
N GLN A 92 -2.43 0.34 -19.13
CA GLN A 92 -2.71 0.89 -20.47
C GLN A 92 -1.89 2.16 -20.76
N SER A 93 -1.19 2.70 -19.77
CA SER A 93 -0.33 3.88 -19.93
C SER A 93 1.10 3.46 -20.31
N GLU A 94 1.81 4.36 -20.98
CA GLU A 94 3.25 4.21 -21.28
C GLU A 94 4.08 4.90 -20.20
N GLU A 95 3.88 4.48 -18.94
CA GLU A 95 4.56 5.02 -17.77
C GLU A 95 5.30 3.92 -17.01
N PHE A 96 6.40 4.32 -16.36
CA PHE A 96 7.10 3.46 -15.43
C PHE A 96 6.40 3.47 -14.07
N TYR A 97 6.28 2.29 -13.46
CA TYR A 97 5.72 2.13 -12.13
C TYR A 97 6.29 0.90 -11.43
N ILE A 98 6.10 0.85 -10.11
CA ILE A 98 6.46 -0.27 -9.26
C ILE A 98 5.18 -1.03 -8.87
N SER A 99 5.19 -2.35 -9.00
CA SER A 99 4.16 -3.25 -8.51
C SER A 99 4.75 -4.18 -7.47
N ILE A 100 4.15 -4.25 -6.30
CA ILE A 100 4.58 -5.06 -5.15
C ILE A 100 3.50 -6.11 -4.86
N ASP A 101 3.86 -7.38 -5.04
CA ASP A 101 3.08 -8.53 -4.61
C ASP A 101 3.57 -8.98 -3.24
N THR A 102 2.81 -8.65 -2.20
CA THR A 102 3.19 -8.97 -0.81
C THR A 102 3.06 -10.46 -0.50
N GLN A 103 2.19 -11.19 -1.21
CA GLN A 103 2.02 -12.63 -1.00
C GLN A 103 3.19 -13.42 -1.58
N ARG A 104 3.61 -13.06 -2.80
CA ARG A 104 4.75 -13.70 -3.48
C ARG A 104 6.09 -13.12 -3.06
N LYS A 105 6.09 -12.01 -2.32
CA LYS A 105 7.29 -11.25 -1.94
C LYS A 105 8.12 -10.83 -3.15
N LYS A 106 7.45 -10.34 -4.20
CA LYS A 106 8.06 -9.90 -5.45
C LYS A 106 7.79 -8.41 -5.67
N MET A 107 8.83 -7.70 -6.05
CA MET A 107 8.73 -6.35 -6.60
C MET A 107 8.97 -6.41 -8.11
N GLN A 108 8.11 -5.77 -8.88
CA GLN A 108 8.25 -5.63 -10.32
C GLN A 108 8.34 -4.14 -10.67
N PHE A 109 9.36 -3.78 -11.43
CA PHE A 109 9.42 -2.50 -12.13
C PHE A 109 8.88 -2.70 -13.53
N ARG A 110 7.89 -1.92 -13.90
CA ARG A 110 7.10 -2.16 -15.10
C ARG A 110 7.00 -0.90 -15.96
N PHE A 111 6.81 -1.12 -17.28
CA PHE A 111 6.44 -0.09 -18.24
C PHE A 111 5.17 -0.55 -18.94
N GLY A 112 4.05 0.09 -18.68
CA GLY A 112 2.75 -0.42 -19.10
C GLY A 112 2.55 -1.89 -18.69
N ARG A 113 2.34 -2.77 -19.66
CA ARG A 113 2.16 -4.22 -19.40
C ARG A 113 3.47 -5.00 -19.27
N ALA A 114 4.59 -4.44 -19.72
CA ALA A 114 5.86 -5.12 -19.72
C ALA A 114 6.51 -5.11 -18.32
N VAL A 115 7.01 -6.26 -17.88
CA VAL A 115 7.89 -6.35 -16.72
C VAL A 115 9.30 -6.04 -17.20
N VAL A 116 9.86 -4.93 -16.76
CA VAL A 116 11.22 -4.50 -17.09
C VAL A 116 12.23 -5.18 -16.16
N ARG A 117 11.88 -5.30 -14.89
CA ARG A 117 12.68 -6.00 -13.89
C ARG A 117 11.78 -6.60 -12.81
N GLU A 118 12.15 -7.79 -12.35
CA GLU A 118 11.55 -8.45 -11.19
C GLU A 118 12.64 -8.75 -10.16
N ALA A 119 12.34 -8.50 -8.90
CA ALA A 119 13.24 -8.75 -7.79
C ALA A 119 12.50 -9.46 -6.65
N ASP A 120 13.22 -10.32 -5.95
CA ASP A 120 12.78 -10.84 -4.66
C ASP A 120 12.88 -9.72 -3.61
N MET A 121 11.96 -9.72 -2.65
CA MET A 121 12.00 -8.76 -1.57
C MET A 121 11.73 -9.38 -0.22
N GLN A 122 12.20 -8.73 0.81
CA GLN A 122 11.80 -9.00 2.19
C GLN A 122 10.85 -7.92 2.66
N ILE A 123 9.85 -8.32 3.44
CA ILE A 123 8.85 -7.41 3.99
C ILE A 123 9.09 -7.30 5.48
N GLY A 124 9.21 -6.07 5.97
CA GLY A 124 9.25 -5.79 7.39
C GLY A 124 7.92 -6.16 8.06
N GLU A 125 8.00 -6.96 9.10
CA GLU A 125 6.82 -7.44 9.81
C GLU A 125 5.98 -6.29 10.36
N ALA A 126 4.66 -6.49 10.38
CA ALA A 126 3.77 -5.64 11.15
C ALA A 126 4.14 -5.72 12.63
N LYS A 127 4.37 -4.59 13.28
CA LYS A 127 4.86 -4.56 14.65
C LYS A 127 4.35 -3.35 15.40
N THR A 128 3.95 -3.57 16.63
CA THR A 128 3.73 -2.50 17.61
C THR A 128 4.90 -2.49 18.58
N ILE A 129 5.54 -1.33 18.73
CA ILE A 129 6.73 -1.12 19.55
C ILE A 129 6.36 -0.09 20.62
N THR A 130 6.56 -0.41 21.86
CA THR A 130 6.34 0.52 22.98
C THR A 130 7.67 0.82 23.67
N SER A 131 7.98 2.10 23.85
CA SER A 131 9.16 2.51 24.60
C SER A 131 8.97 2.32 26.10
N PRO A 132 10.07 2.29 26.89
CA PRO A 132 9.99 2.30 28.36
C PRO A 132 9.22 3.50 28.92
N ALA A 133 9.16 4.62 28.17
CA ALA A 133 8.40 5.81 28.54
C ALA A 133 6.91 5.75 28.12
N GLY A 134 6.43 4.61 27.61
CA GLY A 134 5.03 4.40 27.23
C GLY A 134 4.64 4.92 25.84
N LYS A 135 5.57 5.50 25.07
CA LYS A 135 5.32 5.93 23.68
C LYS A 135 5.23 4.72 22.76
N THR A 136 4.18 4.65 21.94
CA THR A 136 3.91 3.51 21.07
C THR A 136 3.97 3.90 19.58
N TRP A 137 4.57 3.03 18.77
CA TRP A 137 4.59 3.11 17.30
C TRP A 137 4.00 1.83 16.73
N THR A 138 3.08 1.97 15.80
CA THR A 138 2.47 0.83 15.12
C THR A 138 2.80 0.88 13.64
N PHE A 139 3.41 -0.20 13.17
CA PHE A 139 3.74 -0.42 11.77
C PHE A 139 2.81 -1.48 11.20
N LEU A 140 1.96 -1.10 10.28
CA LEU A 140 1.01 -1.99 9.61
C LEU A 140 1.45 -2.26 8.16
N PRO A 141 1.06 -3.38 7.56
CA PRO A 141 1.30 -3.62 6.15
C PRO A 141 0.65 -2.53 5.30
N LEU A 142 1.42 -1.99 4.36
CA LEU A 142 0.92 -0.99 3.42
C LEU A 142 0.29 -1.71 2.23
N LYS A 143 -0.93 -1.33 1.86
CA LYS A 143 -1.64 -1.81 0.66
C LYS A 143 -2.33 -0.65 -0.05
N GLY A 144 -2.42 -0.73 -1.38
CA GLY A 144 -3.07 0.28 -2.20
C GLY A 144 -2.13 0.92 -3.23
N ALA A 145 -2.54 2.08 -3.74
CA ALA A 145 -1.78 2.86 -4.71
C ALA A 145 -1.17 4.09 -4.04
N PHE A 146 0.12 4.29 -4.28
CA PHE A 146 0.90 5.39 -3.72
C PHE A 146 1.75 6.06 -4.81
N SER A 147 2.32 7.22 -4.48
CA SER A 147 3.37 7.83 -5.26
C SER A 147 4.65 7.88 -4.43
N VAL A 148 5.78 7.77 -5.08
CA VAL A 148 7.08 8.05 -4.47
C VAL A 148 7.08 9.50 -3.98
N THR A 149 7.46 9.73 -2.74
CA THR A 149 7.58 11.07 -2.14
C THR A 149 8.99 11.62 -2.20
N GLY A 150 9.97 10.75 -2.39
CA GLY A 150 11.38 11.07 -2.55
C GLY A 150 12.19 9.82 -2.82
N ALA A 151 13.41 9.99 -3.31
CA ALA A 151 14.37 8.90 -3.48
C ALA A 151 15.78 9.45 -3.22
N GLU A 152 16.54 8.77 -2.39
CA GLU A 152 17.90 9.18 -2.00
C GLU A 152 18.88 8.02 -2.11
N GLU A 153 20.00 8.30 -2.76
CA GLU A 153 21.18 7.45 -2.74
C GLU A 153 22.13 7.96 -1.65
N GLY A 154 22.61 7.07 -0.80
CA GLY A 154 23.51 7.47 0.28
C GLY A 154 22.80 8.15 1.45
N TYR A 155 21.55 7.79 1.73
CA TYR A 155 20.73 8.42 2.76
C TYR A 155 21.37 8.35 4.15
N GLU A 156 21.55 9.51 4.77
CA GLU A 156 21.98 9.64 6.17
C GLU A 156 20.78 9.41 7.10
N TRP A 157 20.70 8.21 7.66
CA TRP A 157 19.58 7.82 8.49
C TRP A 157 19.74 8.27 9.94
N ALA A 158 18.98 9.29 10.32
CA ALA A 158 18.82 9.64 11.73
C ALA A 158 18.02 8.54 12.43
N VAL A 159 18.65 7.78 13.31
CA VAL A 159 18.06 6.60 13.98
C VAL A 159 16.84 7.04 14.79
N PRO A 160 15.62 6.58 14.46
CA PRO A 160 14.43 7.02 15.16
C PRO A 160 14.28 6.35 16.55
N GLU A 161 13.51 6.97 17.42
CA GLU A 161 13.29 6.50 18.79
C GLU A 161 12.80 5.05 18.89
N TRP A 162 11.96 4.61 17.96
CA TRP A 162 11.45 3.24 17.96
C TRP A 162 12.54 2.18 17.79
N VAL A 163 13.69 2.51 17.19
CA VAL A 163 14.82 1.58 17.05
C VAL A 163 15.46 1.30 18.40
N TYR A 164 15.58 2.33 19.23
CA TYR A 164 16.05 2.17 20.61
C TYR A 164 15.01 1.40 21.46
N ALA A 165 13.74 1.71 21.26
CA ALA A 165 12.65 0.99 21.93
C ALA A 165 12.60 -0.51 21.56
N LEU A 166 12.96 -0.90 20.32
CA LEU A 166 13.10 -2.31 19.92
C LEU A 166 14.12 -3.06 20.77
N ARG A 167 15.12 -2.36 21.30
CA ARG A 167 16.18 -2.89 22.16
C ARG A 167 15.90 -2.66 23.64
N ASN A 168 14.69 -2.20 23.98
CA ASN A 168 14.30 -1.81 25.32
C ASN A 168 15.25 -0.77 25.96
N GLN A 169 15.76 0.15 25.13
CA GLN A 169 16.67 1.21 25.53
C GLN A 169 15.97 2.58 25.42
N PRO A 170 16.29 3.53 26.31
CA PRO A 170 15.85 4.91 26.14
C PRO A 170 16.58 5.53 24.93
N ALA A 171 15.86 6.36 24.16
CA ALA A 171 16.49 7.11 23.10
C ALA A 171 17.42 8.19 23.69
N PRO A 172 18.67 8.35 23.17
CA PRO A 172 19.54 9.41 23.60
C PRO A 172 18.99 10.78 23.18
N ALA A 173 19.42 11.83 23.89
CA ALA A 173 19.02 13.21 23.56
C ALA A 173 19.49 13.60 22.16
N GLU A 174 20.70 13.21 21.79
CA GLU A 174 21.25 13.34 20.44
C GLU A 174 21.20 11.99 19.74
N ARG A 175 20.42 11.93 18.65
CA ARG A 175 20.21 10.68 17.91
C ARG A 175 21.40 10.40 17.00
N ALA A 176 21.83 9.15 16.98
CA ALA A 176 22.86 8.72 16.04
C ALA A 176 22.36 8.90 14.59
N VAL A 177 23.24 9.39 13.74
CA VAL A 177 23.06 9.42 12.29
C VAL A 177 23.97 8.36 11.69
N VAL A 178 23.40 7.44 10.92
CA VAL A 178 24.12 6.32 10.31
C VAL A 178 24.09 6.50 8.80
N PRO A 179 25.25 6.72 8.16
CA PRO A 179 25.33 6.77 6.70
C PRO A 179 24.84 5.44 6.11
N ASN A 180 23.98 5.52 5.12
CA ASN A 180 23.33 4.35 4.50
C ASN A 180 22.61 3.43 5.50
N GLY A 181 22.15 3.95 6.64
CA GLY A 181 21.56 3.11 7.70
C GLY A 181 20.33 2.30 7.30
N LEU A 182 19.66 2.66 6.21
CA LEU A 182 18.61 1.88 5.52
C LEU A 182 19.11 1.26 4.19
N GLY A 183 20.43 1.14 4.00
CA GLY A 183 21.02 0.74 2.74
C GLY A 183 21.31 1.94 1.81
N ARG A 184 22.00 1.67 0.69
CA ARG A 184 22.46 2.71 -0.24
C ARG A 184 21.30 3.42 -0.95
N TYR A 185 20.27 2.68 -1.36
CA TYR A 185 19.12 3.19 -2.10
C TYR A 185 17.89 3.18 -1.23
N VAL A 186 17.23 4.34 -1.08
CA VAL A 186 16.01 4.49 -0.28
C VAL A 186 14.98 5.26 -1.09
N ILE A 187 13.83 4.63 -1.35
CA ILE A 187 12.67 5.23 -2.00
C ILE A 187 11.63 5.48 -0.90
N PHE A 188 11.25 6.72 -0.71
CA PHE A 188 10.27 7.12 0.30
C PHE A 188 8.85 7.02 -0.23
N LEU A 189 7.98 6.49 0.60
CA LEU A 189 6.54 6.40 0.39
C LEU A 189 5.81 7.21 1.50
N PRO A 190 4.53 7.52 1.33
CA PRO A 190 3.75 8.18 2.37
C PRO A 190 3.79 7.44 3.71
N ASN A 191 3.52 8.16 4.82
CA ASN A 191 3.48 7.61 6.18
C ASN A 191 4.79 6.95 6.64
N SER A 192 5.92 7.45 6.19
CA SER A 192 7.27 6.97 6.56
C SER A 192 7.56 5.52 6.15
N TYR A 193 6.83 4.96 5.20
CA TYR A 193 7.19 3.69 4.56
C TYR A 193 8.31 3.90 3.55
N VAL A 194 9.11 2.87 3.33
CA VAL A 194 10.23 2.92 2.40
C VAL A 194 10.38 1.62 1.62
N ILE A 195 10.94 1.73 0.41
CA ILE A 195 11.56 0.61 -0.30
C ILE A 195 13.06 0.89 -0.21
N HIS A 196 13.84 -0.04 0.34
CA HIS A 196 15.24 0.22 0.63
C HIS A 196 16.14 -0.97 0.30
N SER A 197 17.41 -0.72 0.03
CA SER A 197 18.41 -1.77 -0.12
C SER A 197 18.83 -2.32 1.26
N PRO A 198 19.54 -3.46 1.31
CA PRO A 198 20.01 -4.01 2.57
C PRO A 198 20.87 -3.00 3.34
N PRO A 199 20.63 -2.81 4.64
CA PRO A 199 21.44 -1.94 5.48
C PRO A 199 22.85 -2.53 5.67
N PRO A 200 23.86 -1.69 5.89
CA PRO A 200 25.21 -2.15 6.17
C PRO A 200 25.29 -2.80 7.57
N PRO A 201 26.36 -3.59 7.85
CA PRO A 201 26.52 -4.28 9.14
C PRO A 201 26.52 -3.35 10.36
N GLU A 202 26.94 -2.11 10.18
CA GLU A 202 27.00 -1.08 11.24
C GLU A 202 25.62 -0.50 11.57
N SER A 203 24.62 -0.74 10.71
CA SER A 203 23.28 -0.24 10.94
C SER A 203 22.68 -0.87 12.21
N PRO A 204 22.01 -0.07 13.04
CA PRO A 204 21.24 -0.62 14.16
C PRO A 204 20.05 -1.46 13.73
N LEU A 205 19.68 -1.44 12.46
CA LEU A 205 18.60 -2.23 11.88
C LEU A 205 19.19 -3.28 10.94
N GLN A 206 19.14 -4.55 11.36
CA GLN A 206 19.63 -5.68 10.57
C GLN A 206 18.45 -6.35 9.85
N GLY A 207 18.05 -5.79 8.71
CA GLY A 207 16.93 -6.31 7.91
C GLY A 207 15.91 -5.24 7.50
N PRO A 208 14.73 -5.64 7.03
CA PRO A 208 13.73 -4.68 6.57
C PRO A 208 13.18 -3.86 7.73
N LYS A 209 13.03 -2.56 7.50
CA LYS A 209 12.32 -1.67 8.43
C LYS A 209 10.87 -2.18 8.60
N PRO A 210 10.31 -2.24 9.84
CA PRO A 210 8.94 -2.69 10.06
C PRO A 210 7.94 -2.01 9.12
N GLY A 211 7.07 -2.82 8.50
CA GLY A 211 6.07 -2.38 7.53
C GLY A 211 6.61 -1.96 6.16
N SER A 212 7.93 -1.96 5.93
CA SER A 212 8.58 -1.50 4.71
C SER A 212 9.13 -2.67 3.88
N PHE A 213 9.76 -2.38 2.75
CA PHE A 213 10.19 -3.37 1.77
C PHE A 213 11.70 -3.27 1.56
N MET A 214 12.40 -4.39 1.74
CA MET A 214 13.83 -4.48 1.47
C MET A 214 14.07 -5.29 0.19
N VAL A 215 14.80 -4.69 -0.74
CA VAL A 215 15.04 -5.22 -2.10
C VAL A 215 16.55 -5.27 -2.32
N PRO A 216 17.10 -6.28 -3.02
CA PRO A 216 18.52 -6.37 -3.31
C PRO A 216 19.05 -5.08 -3.95
N GLU A 217 20.24 -4.65 -3.53
CA GLU A 217 20.84 -3.39 -3.98
C GLU A 217 21.00 -3.31 -5.50
N ALA A 218 21.43 -4.42 -6.14
CA ALA A 218 21.60 -4.49 -7.57
C ALA A 218 20.29 -4.27 -8.36
N ASP A 219 19.14 -4.67 -7.77
CA ASP A 219 17.84 -4.49 -8.40
C ASP A 219 17.37 -3.04 -8.29
N LEU A 220 17.58 -2.40 -7.14
CA LEU A 220 17.29 -0.97 -6.99
C LEU A 220 18.21 -0.10 -7.84
N ALA A 221 19.51 -0.41 -7.88
CA ALA A 221 20.46 0.30 -8.73
C ALA A 221 20.05 0.29 -10.21
N ALA A 222 19.56 -0.86 -10.70
CA ALA A 222 19.15 -1.01 -12.10
C ALA A 222 17.94 -0.15 -12.50
N ILE A 223 17.04 0.13 -11.56
CA ILE A 223 15.84 0.94 -11.82
C ILE A 223 16.02 2.40 -11.41
N TRP A 224 17.06 2.70 -10.63
CA TRP A 224 17.28 3.99 -10.01
C TRP A 224 17.18 5.20 -10.93
N PRO A 225 17.78 5.19 -12.16
CA PRO A 225 17.70 6.33 -13.08
C PRO A 225 16.28 6.66 -13.56
N ARG A 226 15.31 5.78 -13.33
CA ARG A 226 13.92 5.94 -13.76
C ARG A 226 12.96 6.26 -12.60
N ILE A 227 13.46 6.28 -11.34
CA ILE A 227 12.65 6.59 -10.17
C ILE A 227 12.54 8.11 -10.03
N THR A 228 11.31 8.58 -9.93
CA THR A 228 10.97 9.99 -9.70
C THR A 228 9.84 10.10 -8.69
N THR A 229 9.56 11.29 -8.19
CA THR A 229 8.39 11.56 -7.33
C THR A 229 7.05 11.34 -8.03
N GLN A 230 7.04 11.17 -9.35
CA GLN A 230 5.84 10.81 -10.12
C GLN A 230 5.68 9.29 -10.26
N THR A 231 6.70 8.50 -9.90
CA THR A 231 6.64 7.04 -10.00
C THR A 231 5.53 6.50 -9.10
N ARG A 232 4.59 5.78 -9.69
CA ARG A 232 3.50 5.12 -8.97
C ARG A 232 3.97 3.80 -8.35
N VAL A 233 3.43 3.48 -7.18
CA VAL A 233 3.72 2.24 -6.46
C VAL A 233 2.40 1.58 -6.09
N TYR A 234 2.18 0.37 -6.58
CA TYR A 234 0.99 -0.43 -6.32
C TYR A 234 1.35 -1.61 -5.42
N ILE A 235 0.69 -1.76 -4.28
CA ILE A 235 0.97 -2.76 -3.26
C ILE A 235 -0.28 -3.61 -3.03
N PHE A 236 -0.17 -4.92 -3.25
CA PHE A 236 -1.27 -5.90 -3.18
C PHE A 236 -1.05 -6.98 -2.13
#